data_c72e08c9f3d02bca29b20063d88bf0c2
#
_entry.id   c72e08c9f3d02bca29b20063d88bf0c2
#
_cell.length_a   1.000
_cell.length_b   1.000
_cell.length_c   1.000
_cell.angle_alpha   90.00
_cell.angle_beta   90.00
_cell.angle_gamma   90.00
#
_symmetry.space_group_name_H-M   'P 1'
#
loop_
_entity.id
_entity.type
_entity.pdbx_description
1 polymer ?
#
loop_
_entity_poly.entity_id
_entity_poly.type
_entity_poly.pdbx_seq_one_letter_code
_entity_poly.pdbx_strand_id
1 'polypeptide(L)'
;MKGEDTMSRVAVSVRGKVRELGYEKIPELFEKNQYMYQIYPTAESRKALTVFQIYEGTGEWFDLSKKPIERANFSFGAKTDEMKGYYITDGCIGCGKCVEVCPQDCINQETIPYVIENKHCLHCGNCLTVCPVGAVKRV
;
A
#
# COMPACT_ATOMS: atom_id res chain seq x y z
N MET A 1 5.56 -31.54 -13.30
CA MET A 1 6.34 -30.40 -12.77
C MET A 1 5.35 -29.43 -12.17
N LYS A 2 5.37 -29.21 -10.85
CA LYS A 2 4.59 -28.17 -10.20
C LYS A 2 5.22 -26.84 -10.62
N GLY A 3 4.49 -26.00 -11.34
CA GLY A 3 4.91 -24.64 -11.63
C GLY A 3 5.11 -23.90 -10.31
N GLU A 4 6.32 -23.42 -10.07
CA GLU A 4 6.60 -22.51 -8.97
C GLU A 4 5.72 -21.27 -9.19
N ASP A 5 4.92 -20.96 -8.19
CA ASP A 5 4.07 -19.77 -8.16
C ASP A 5 4.99 -18.55 -8.07
N THR A 6 5.28 -17.96 -9.23
CA THR A 6 6.22 -16.85 -9.38
C THR A 6 5.61 -15.50 -8.98
N MET A 7 4.37 -15.48 -8.49
CA MET A 7 3.77 -14.25 -7.99
C MET A 7 4.36 -13.89 -6.63
N SER A 8 5.07 -12.77 -6.60
CA SER A 8 5.52 -12.17 -5.34
C SER A 8 4.32 -11.86 -4.45
N ARG A 9 4.37 -12.30 -3.20
CA ARG A 9 3.36 -11.92 -2.18
C ARG A 9 3.64 -10.57 -1.55
N VAL A 10 4.71 -9.93 -1.99
CA VAL A 10 5.07 -8.56 -1.61
C VAL A 10 4.58 -7.61 -2.69
N ALA A 11 3.93 -6.55 -2.27
CA ALA A 11 3.45 -5.50 -3.17
C ALA A 11 3.80 -4.11 -2.64
N VAL A 12 3.94 -3.18 -3.58
CA VAL A 12 4.17 -1.77 -3.31
C VAL A 12 3.12 -0.96 -4.07
N SER A 13 2.44 -0.07 -3.37
CA SER A 13 1.58 0.94 -3.98
C SER A 13 2.20 2.32 -3.80
N VAL A 14 2.10 3.15 -4.84
CA VAL A 14 2.61 4.53 -4.82
C VAL A 14 1.53 5.46 -5.37
N ARG A 15 1.34 6.59 -4.70
CA ARG A 15 0.49 7.70 -5.14
C ARG A 15 1.26 9.00 -5.00
N GLY A 16 1.19 9.86 -6.00
CA GLY A 16 1.96 11.10 -5.91
C GLY A 16 1.69 12.08 -7.04
N LYS A 17 2.40 13.20 -6.95
CA LYS A 17 2.42 14.22 -8.00
C LYS A 17 3.39 13.81 -9.09
N VAL A 18 2.95 13.96 -10.31
CA VAL A 18 3.67 13.54 -11.50
C VAL A 18 4.04 14.76 -12.34
N ARG A 19 5.23 14.73 -12.93
CA ARG A 19 5.63 15.67 -13.98
C ARG A 19 6.18 14.92 -15.18
N GLU A 20 5.95 15.44 -16.35
CA GLU A 20 6.53 14.92 -17.57
C GLU A 20 7.98 15.42 -17.72
N LEU A 21 8.90 14.52 -18.03
CA LEU A 21 10.31 14.80 -18.31
C LEU A 21 10.64 14.70 -19.80
N GLY A 22 9.68 14.25 -20.61
CA GLY A 22 9.89 14.05 -22.04
C GLY A 22 10.79 12.85 -22.35
N TYR A 23 11.46 12.92 -23.51
CA TYR A 23 12.24 11.81 -24.07
C TYR A 23 13.67 11.70 -23.49
N GLU A 24 14.23 12.77 -22.96
CA GLU A 24 15.67 12.86 -22.61
C GLU A 24 16.16 11.77 -21.66
N LYS A 25 15.29 11.28 -20.80
CA LYS A 25 15.59 10.21 -19.82
C LYS A 25 15.42 8.79 -20.35
N ILE A 26 14.86 8.61 -21.54
CA ILE A 26 14.63 7.28 -22.13
C ILE A 26 15.92 6.46 -22.26
N PRO A 27 17.05 7.00 -22.80
CA PRO A 27 18.27 6.22 -22.91
C PRO A 27 18.78 5.69 -21.57
N GLU A 28 18.82 6.54 -20.54
CA GLU A 28 19.25 6.15 -19.18
C GLU A 28 18.37 5.04 -18.60
N LEU A 29 17.06 5.15 -18.78
CA LEU A 29 16.10 4.16 -18.29
C LEU A 29 16.23 2.82 -19.00
N PHE A 30 16.53 2.83 -20.30
CA PHE A 30 16.78 1.62 -21.08
C PHE A 30 18.07 0.92 -20.67
N GLU A 31 19.13 1.66 -20.37
CA GLU A 31 20.39 1.08 -19.86
C GLU A 31 20.19 0.36 -18.52
N LYS A 32 19.34 0.92 -17.63
CA LYS A 32 19.01 0.33 -16.34
C LYS A 32 18.00 -0.82 -16.44
N ASN A 33 17.27 -0.90 -17.54
CA ASN A 33 16.18 -1.85 -17.75
C ASN A 33 16.31 -2.50 -19.12
N GLN A 34 17.32 -3.32 -19.30
CA GLN A 34 17.74 -3.91 -20.59
C GLN A 34 16.60 -4.69 -21.30
N TYR A 35 15.64 -5.26 -20.54
CA TYR A 35 14.49 -5.93 -21.12
C TYR A 35 13.60 -5.01 -21.99
N MET A 36 13.67 -3.69 -21.76
CA MET A 36 12.94 -2.70 -22.55
C MET A 36 13.38 -2.70 -24.04
N TYR A 37 14.62 -3.09 -24.34
CA TYR A 37 15.09 -3.24 -25.72
C TYR A 37 14.38 -4.38 -26.46
N GLN A 38 13.87 -5.37 -25.75
CA GLN A 38 13.10 -6.46 -26.37
C GLN A 38 11.70 -6.01 -26.74
N ILE A 39 11.11 -5.09 -25.96
CA ILE A 39 9.77 -4.54 -26.18
C ILE A 39 9.82 -3.44 -27.25
N TYR A 40 10.82 -2.59 -27.21
CA TYR A 40 11.02 -1.43 -28.10
C TYR A 40 12.39 -1.53 -28.82
N PRO A 41 12.56 -2.47 -29.79
CA PRO A 41 13.87 -2.79 -30.34
C PRO A 41 14.46 -1.71 -31.24
N THR A 42 13.61 -0.91 -31.89
CA THR A 42 14.05 0.10 -32.86
C THR A 42 14.05 1.52 -32.27
N ALA A 43 14.89 2.39 -32.80
CA ALA A 43 14.88 3.81 -32.43
C ALA A 43 13.52 4.47 -32.71
N GLU A 44 12.84 4.05 -33.78
CA GLU A 44 11.52 4.55 -34.14
C GLU A 44 10.45 4.17 -33.09
N SER A 45 10.44 2.91 -32.66
CA SER A 45 9.50 2.46 -31.61
C SER A 45 9.67 3.20 -30.28
N ARG A 46 10.87 3.71 -30.00
CA ARG A 46 11.17 4.47 -28.76
C ARG A 46 10.73 5.93 -28.83
N LYS A 47 10.58 6.51 -30.02
CA LYS A 47 10.15 7.91 -30.19
C LYS A 47 8.76 8.21 -29.63
N ALA A 48 7.89 7.18 -29.56
CA ALA A 48 6.55 7.32 -29.00
C ALA A 48 6.54 7.34 -27.46
N LEU A 49 7.69 7.10 -26.82
CA LEU A 49 7.78 7.04 -25.36
C LEU A 49 8.05 8.43 -24.77
N THR A 50 7.51 8.66 -23.60
CA THR A 50 7.86 9.78 -22.74
C THR A 50 8.04 9.30 -21.30
N VAL A 51 8.79 10.06 -20.52
CA VAL A 51 9.06 9.73 -19.11
C VAL A 51 8.23 10.62 -18.21
N PHE A 52 7.54 10.00 -17.27
CA PHE A 52 6.90 10.67 -16.16
C PHE A 52 7.65 10.36 -14.87
N GLN A 53 7.95 11.39 -14.11
CA GLN A 53 8.57 11.27 -12.80
C GLN A 53 7.52 11.52 -11.72
N ILE A 54 7.37 10.58 -10.78
CA ILE A 54 6.67 10.84 -9.53
C ILE A 54 7.69 11.53 -8.62
N TYR A 55 7.52 12.82 -8.33
CA TYR A 55 8.50 13.62 -7.59
C TYR A 55 8.14 13.87 -6.12
N GLU A 56 6.87 13.67 -5.77
CA GLU A 56 6.35 13.81 -4.42
C GLU A 56 5.23 12.79 -4.24
N GLY A 57 5.24 12.06 -3.14
CA GLY A 57 4.19 11.07 -2.94
C GLY A 57 4.30 10.30 -1.65
N THR A 58 3.31 9.42 -1.48
CA THR A 58 3.24 8.44 -0.41
C THR A 58 3.10 7.05 -1.02
N GLY A 59 3.60 6.06 -0.33
CA GLY A 59 3.42 4.68 -0.73
C GLY A 59 3.27 3.76 0.46
N GLU A 60 2.81 2.57 0.16
CA GLU A 60 2.69 1.47 1.11
C GLU A 60 3.41 0.25 0.54
N TRP A 61 4.23 -0.36 1.36
CA TRP A 61 4.76 -1.69 1.13
C TRP A 61 4.02 -2.68 2.02
N PHE A 62 3.67 -3.83 1.51
CA PHE A 62 3.04 -4.88 2.30
C PHE A 62 3.44 -6.28 1.83
N ASP A 63 3.59 -7.18 2.79
CA ASP A 63 3.90 -8.59 2.60
C ASP A 63 2.69 -9.44 3.03
N LEU A 64 2.05 -10.06 2.04
CA LEU A 64 0.91 -10.94 2.24
C LEU A 64 1.32 -12.41 2.51
N SER A 65 2.61 -12.71 2.54
CA SER A 65 3.10 -14.07 2.84
C SER A 65 3.01 -14.41 4.32
N LYS A 66 2.87 -13.39 5.17
CA LYS A 66 2.81 -13.51 6.63
C LYS A 66 1.37 -13.41 7.14
N LYS A 67 1.13 -13.97 8.33
CA LYS A 67 -0.13 -13.83 9.05
C LYS A 67 0.17 -13.54 10.52
N PRO A 68 -0.17 -12.36 11.03
CA PRO A 68 -0.75 -11.20 10.33
C PRO A 68 0.20 -10.64 9.28
N ILE A 69 -0.34 -9.94 8.28
CA ILE A 69 0.45 -9.27 7.24
C ILE A 69 1.40 -8.24 7.84
N GLU A 70 2.48 -7.96 7.15
CA GLU A 70 3.34 -6.83 7.47
C GLU A 70 3.10 -5.68 6.49
N ARG A 71 3.07 -4.45 7.02
CA ARG A 71 2.87 -3.22 6.25
C ARG A 71 3.80 -2.14 6.74
N ALA A 72 4.33 -1.36 5.80
CA ALA A 72 5.08 -0.15 6.09
C ALA A 72 4.64 0.96 5.14
N ASN A 73 4.54 2.18 5.66
CA ASN A 73 4.28 3.38 4.88
C ASN A 73 5.59 4.11 4.63
N PHE A 74 5.68 4.78 3.49
CA PHE A 74 6.80 5.65 3.16
C PHE A 74 6.31 6.91 2.44
N SER A 75 7.08 7.96 2.53
CA SER A 75 6.86 9.21 1.80
C SER A 75 8.16 9.69 1.17
N PHE A 76 8.04 10.46 0.11
CA PHE A 76 9.16 11.12 -0.57
C PHE A 76 8.73 12.47 -1.14
N GLY A 77 9.70 13.36 -1.31
CA GLY A 77 9.39 14.76 -1.65
C GLY A 77 8.95 15.55 -0.42
N ALA A 78 7.77 16.15 -0.42
CA ALA A 78 7.22 16.80 0.76
C ALA A 78 6.86 15.76 1.83
N LYS A 79 7.22 16.01 3.09
CA LYS A 79 6.83 15.14 4.21
C LYS A 79 5.32 15.17 4.38
N THR A 80 4.67 14.03 4.18
CA THR A 80 3.29 13.80 4.57
C THR A 80 3.27 12.74 5.67
N ASP A 81 3.01 13.16 6.90
CA ASP A 81 2.87 12.26 8.05
C ASP A 81 1.45 11.69 8.18
N GLU A 82 0.72 11.59 7.09
CA GLU A 82 -0.62 11.01 7.09
C GLU A 82 -0.55 9.49 7.27
N MET A 83 -0.67 9.04 8.50
CA MET A 83 -0.99 7.64 8.79
C MET A 83 -2.42 7.36 8.31
N LYS A 84 -2.54 6.65 7.21
CA LYS A 84 -3.85 6.16 6.72
C LYS A 84 -4.17 4.83 7.40
N GLY A 85 -5.39 4.69 7.84
CA GLY A 85 -5.79 3.45 8.49
C GLY A 85 -7.12 3.56 9.22
N TYR A 86 -7.31 2.68 10.17
CA TYR A 86 -8.48 2.69 11.04
C TYR A 86 -8.05 2.89 12.49
N TYR A 87 -8.90 3.53 13.26
CA TYR A 87 -8.73 3.71 14.71
C TYR A 87 -10.07 3.57 15.41
N ILE A 88 -10.02 3.32 16.71
CA ILE A 88 -11.19 3.19 17.56
C ILE A 88 -11.23 4.36 18.53
N THR A 89 -12.35 5.05 18.57
CA THR A 89 -12.57 6.22 19.44
C THR A 89 -12.99 5.82 20.85
N ASP A 90 -12.98 6.77 21.77
CA ASP A 90 -13.43 6.59 23.15
C ASP A 90 -14.91 6.17 23.30
N GLY A 91 -15.69 6.25 22.22
CA GLY A 91 -17.04 5.68 22.17
C GLY A 91 -17.09 4.15 22.13
N CYS A 92 -15.96 3.47 22.18
CA CYS A 92 -15.87 2.01 22.22
C CYS A 92 -16.47 1.46 23.51
N ILE A 93 -17.37 0.47 23.39
CA ILE A 93 -18.00 -0.22 24.53
C ILE A 93 -17.41 -1.61 24.82
N GLY A 94 -16.31 -1.98 24.17
CA GLY A 94 -15.64 -3.26 24.40
C GLY A 94 -16.45 -4.49 23.98
N CYS A 95 -17.38 -4.40 23.03
CA CYS A 95 -18.30 -5.49 22.66
C CYS A 95 -17.68 -6.66 21.87
N GLY A 96 -16.43 -6.54 21.38
CA GLY A 96 -15.69 -7.61 20.69
C GLY A 96 -16.04 -7.83 19.21
N LYS A 97 -17.15 -7.32 18.69
CA LYS A 97 -17.61 -7.60 17.32
C LYS A 97 -16.59 -7.29 16.23
N CYS A 98 -15.81 -6.21 16.39
CA CYS A 98 -14.77 -5.84 15.45
C CYS A 98 -13.61 -6.85 15.42
N VAL A 99 -13.33 -7.50 16.55
CA VAL A 99 -12.29 -8.53 16.68
C VAL A 99 -12.71 -9.79 15.94
N GLU A 100 -13.94 -10.25 16.16
CA GLU A 100 -14.48 -11.49 15.56
C GLU A 100 -14.42 -11.46 14.01
N VAL A 101 -14.54 -10.28 13.39
CA VAL A 101 -14.54 -10.12 11.93
C VAL A 101 -13.18 -9.73 11.36
N CYS A 102 -12.16 -9.58 12.20
CA CYS A 102 -10.84 -9.17 11.74
C CYS A 102 -10.06 -10.36 11.14
N PRO A 103 -9.79 -10.36 9.81
CA PRO A 103 -9.12 -11.51 9.19
C PRO A 103 -7.62 -11.58 9.53
N GLN A 104 -7.07 -10.55 10.19
CA GLN A 104 -5.66 -10.44 10.55
C GLN A 104 -5.41 -10.53 12.08
N ASP A 105 -6.47 -10.64 12.87
CA ASP A 105 -6.38 -10.65 14.34
C ASP A 105 -5.56 -9.47 14.91
N CYS A 106 -5.64 -8.30 14.24
CA CYS A 106 -4.82 -7.13 14.52
C CYS A 106 -5.52 -6.08 15.41
N ILE A 107 -6.53 -6.48 16.19
CA ILE A 107 -7.24 -5.60 17.12
C ILE A 107 -6.95 -6.06 18.55
N ASN A 108 -6.17 -5.24 19.27
CA ASN A 108 -5.83 -5.47 20.65
C ASN A 108 -7.02 -5.12 21.56
N GLN A 109 -7.39 -6.03 22.49
CA GLN A 109 -8.53 -5.93 23.40
C GLN A 109 -8.12 -5.65 24.85
N GLU A 110 -6.83 -5.46 25.14
CA GLU A 110 -6.32 -5.30 26.51
C GLU A 110 -6.83 -4.01 27.17
N THR A 111 -7.25 -3.04 26.37
CA THR A 111 -7.78 -1.76 26.86
C THR A 111 -9.09 -1.41 26.15
N ILE A 112 -9.92 -0.55 26.78
CA ILE A 112 -11.05 0.10 26.14
C ILE A 112 -10.74 1.60 26.10
N PRO A 113 -10.72 2.24 24.90
CA PRO A 113 -11.01 1.66 23.58
C PRO A 113 -10.00 0.58 23.14
N TYR A 114 -10.46 -0.38 22.33
CA TYR A 114 -9.57 -1.32 21.66
C TYR A 114 -8.64 -0.60 20.70
N VAL A 115 -7.50 -1.21 20.37
CA VAL A 115 -6.49 -0.60 19.51
C VAL A 115 -6.29 -1.43 18.24
N ILE A 116 -6.38 -0.79 17.06
CA ILE A 116 -6.07 -1.42 15.78
C ILE A 116 -4.58 -1.26 15.49
N GLU A 117 -3.87 -2.38 15.38
CA GLU A 117 -2.46 -2.41 14.96
C GLU A 117 -2.35 -2.23 13.45
N ASN A 118 -2.27 -0.97 12.99
CA ASN A 118 -2.33 -0.64 11.56
C ASN A 118 -1.21 -1.26 10.73
N LYS A 119 -0.04 -1.58 11.31
CA LYS A 119 1.05 -2.32 10.66
C LYS A 119 0.67 -3.74 10.22
N HIS A 120 -0.39 -4.30 10.82
CA HIS A 120 -0.92 -5.62 10.54
C HIS A 120 -2.34 -5.57 9.93
N CYS A 121 -2.88 -4.37 9.72
CA CYS A 121 -4.24 -4.18 9.24
C CYS A 121 -4.31 -4.32 7.72
N LEU A 122 -5.22 -5.17 7.23
CA LEU A 122 -5.50 -5.33 5.79
C LEU A 122 -6.27 -4.15 5.19
N HIS A 123 -6.77 -3.23 6.00
CA HIS A 123 -7.64 -2.12 5.62
C HIS A 123 -8.95 -2.57 4.93
N CYS A 124 -9.45 -3.74 5.26
CA CYS A 124 -10.69 -4.30 4.68
C CYS A 124 -11.97 -3.56 5.09
N GLY A 125 -11.96 -2.88 6.25
CA GLY A 125 -13.10 -2.11 6.75
C GLY A 125 -14.19 -2.93 7.48
N ASN A 126 -14.04 -4.24 7.65
CA ASN A 126 -15.03 -5.07 8.33
C ASN A 126 -15.37 -4.56 9.73
N CYS A 127 -14.35 -4.16 10.50
CA CYS A 127 -14.52 -3.61 11.85
C CYS A 127 -15.35 -2.32 11.87
N LEU A 128 -15.25 -1.48 10.83
CA LEU A 128 -16.06 -0.27 10.67
C LEU A 128 -17.53 -0.63 10.48
N THR A 129 -17.80 -1.64 9.64
CA THR A 129 -19.16 -2.03 9.25
C THR A 129 -19.94 -2.65 10.41
N VAL A 130 -19.28 -3.45 11.27
CA VAL A 130 -19.96 -4.20 12.34
C VAL A 130 -20.05 -3.45 13.66
N CYS A 131 -19.42 -2.28 13.79
CA CYS A 131 -19.38 -1.54 15.05
C CYS A 131 -20.76 -0.94 15.37
N PRO A 132 -21.48 -1.42 16.43
CA PRO A 132 -22.85 -1.01 16.70
C PRO A 132 -22.96 0.44 17.18
N VAL A 133 -21.89 0.99 17.73
CA VAL A 133 -21.83 2.37 18.25
C VAL A 133 -21.05 3.30 17.33
N GLY A 134 -20.59 2.83 16.18
CA GLY A 134 -19.84 3.62 15.22
C GLY A 134 -18.50 4.17 15.75
N ALA A 135 -17.88 3.50 16.73
CA ALA A 135 -16.63 3.94 17.33
C ALA A 135 -15.39 3.74 16.42
N VAL A 136 -15.47 2.84 15.45
CA VAL A 136 -14.39 2.66 14.46
C VAL A 136 -14.46 3.77 13.42
N LYS A 137 -13.32 4.41 13.15
CA LYS A 137 -13.19 5.50 12.17
C LYS A 137 -12.04 5.22 11.21
N ARG A 138 -12.10 5.84 10.05
CA ARG A 138 -11.03 5.82 9.04
C ARG A 138 -10.35 7.21 9.00
N VAL A 139 -9.00 7.19 8.94
CA VAL A 139 -8.17 8.39 8.66
C VAL A 139 -7.88 8.47 7.18
#